data_c2ebe604d4634a763cfc7d6a1206e15b
#
_entry.id   c2ebe604d4634a763cfc7d6a1206e15b
#
_cell.length_a   1.000
_cell.length_b   1.000
_cell.length_c   1.000
_cell.angle_alpha   90.00
_cell.angle_beta   90.00
_cell.angle_gamma   90.00
#
_symmetry.space_group_name_H-M   'P 1'
#
loop_
_entity.id
_entity.type
_entity.pdbx_description
1 polymer ?
#
loop_
_entity_poly.entity_id
_entity_poly.type
_entity_poly.pdbx_seq_one_letter_code
_entity_poly.pdbx_strand_id
1 'polypeptide(L)'
;MIERCTYNQLYLFRSYILFGIIMYCVCSMFSCANPLPPGGGPKDTIPPEIIHSSLVNGSLQVSVQSIQLEFSKYIDRNKVVAGLFITPSIPFETHWSGKELDIHFEKPFEKNTTYALTVGTDFTDYAGNKPVNAFTLLFSSGSVLDSGKISGQLFGQLAQDCYVFLYAADSANPTTTQPIYKTQIGSNGQFNISALPYGKYKMFAIKDEWKNNLYDIGIDAFGMPSSQVECFKDSILQYLINVRAPKDTVSPLIYSVRHISKGIIEVQCSEELDSLSIHKHFFLLKAKTAQKSISKDSSEMKPTAAYRNPVSAQTILIEYDTNFIASSIAFQMHKDSLLPKDRFGNKLLDSSGFRECAINPKAEVKTPSIINISIKDSTIGFPLQGSIDCISSAFIDIDNFARATLLSQGNKTIPVEIINNTGTAISIKPSSALESDTWYSLSISSATLKDSKGTPFKDTVLRYRFKTQDTRLLGSIQGILQDQAGIGPYIITLRKADKTIAASINIEKKGPFQFTAIPSGNYTLEAFEDKDHSGLYTYGDILPYVYAERFVIGAKTGTISVKQRWSVDGIIIELPLP
;
A
#
# COMPACT_ATOMS: atom_id res chain seq x y z
N MET A 1 94.30 20.79 -43.04
CA MET A 1 92.98 20.20 -43.47
C MET A 1 92.55 18.99 -42.63
N ILE A 2 93.28 18.64 -41.60
CA ILE A 2 92.98 17.43 -40.74
C ILE A 2 92.21 17.81 -39.46
N GLU A 3 92.34 19.03 -38.93
CA GLU A 3 91.67 19.41 -37.65
C GLU A 3 90.18 19.74 -37.76
N ARG A 4 89.64 20.02 -38.95
CA ARG A 4 88.17 20.28 -39.13
C ARG A 4 87.34 19.04 -39.25
N CYS A 5 87.92 17.87 -39.53
CA CYS A 5 87.17 16.63 -39.69
C CYS A 5 86.86 15.94 -38.31
N THR A 6 87.76 16.14 -37.36
CA THR A 6 87.56 15.53 -36.00
C THR A 6 86.54 16.27 -35.16
N TYR A 7 86.38 17.59 -35.36
CA TYR A 7 85.43 18.39 -34.62
C TYR A 7 83.96 18.10 -35.04
N ASN A 8 83.74 17.87 -36.34
CA ASN A 8 82.41 17.50 -36.84
C ASN A 8 81.95 16.08 -36.42
N GLN A 9 82.89 15.12 -36.32
CA GLN A 9 82.53 13.77 -35.83
C GLN A 9 82.20 13.79 -34.35
N LEU A 10 82.87 14.59 -33.53
CA LEU A 10 82.58 14.72 -32.13
C LEU A 10 81.21 15.37 -31.84
N TYR A 11 80.81 16.35 -32.69
CA TYR A 11 79.49 16.99 -32.60
C TYR A 11 78.39 16.06 -33.02
N LEU A 12 78.59 15.29 -34.08
CA LEU A 12 77.61 14.28 -34.50
C LEU A 12 77.44 13.16 -33.41
N PHE A 13 78.57 12.73 -32.83
CA PHE A 13 78.52 11.69 -31.77
C PHE A 13 77.81 12.19 -30.50
N ARG A 14 78.05 13.43 -30.09
CA ARG A 14 77.32 14.09 -28.98
C ARG A 14 75.85 14.27 -29.31
N SER A 15 75.49 14.61 -30.53
CA SER A 15 74.12 14.78 -30.98
C SER A 15 73.37 13.47 -30.96
N TYR A 16 74.00 12.34 -31.36
CA TYR A 16 73.40 11.00 -31.29
C TYR A 16 73.22 10.52 -29.86
N ILE A 17 74.17 10.82 -28.98
CA ILE A 17 74.05 10.48 -27.56
C ILE A 17 72.93 11.28 -26.90
N LEU A 18 72.82 12.58 -27.20
CA LEU A 18 71.75 13.46 -26.70
C LEU A 18 70.38 13.00 -27.19
N PHE A 19 70.30 12.63 -28.48
CA PHE A 19 69.09 12.10 -29.09
C PHE A 19 68.70 10.75 -28.49
N GLY A 20 69.67 9.87 -28.22
CA GLY A 20 69.46 8.60 -27.54
C GLY A 20 68.96 8.76 -26.10
N ILE A 21 69.49 9.74 -25.36
CA ILE A 21 69.06 10.07 -23.99
C ILE A 21 67.63 10.66 -24.01
N ILE A 22 67.33 11.56 -24.93
CA ILE A 22 65.99 12.12 -25.06
C ILE A 22 64.99 11.04 -25.44
N MET A 23 65.32 10.16 -26.37
CA MET A 23 64.50 9.06 -26.79
C MET A 23 64.26 8.05 -25.62
N TYR A 24 65.26 7.77 -24.84
CA TYR A 24 65.16 6.93 -23.63
C TYR A 24 64.26 7.59 -22.56
N CYS A 25 64.41 8.89 -22.33
CA CYS A 25 63.52 9.65 -21.42
C CYS A 25 62.07 9.69 -21.91
N VAL A 26 61.83 9.86 -23.24
CA VAL A 26 60.49 9.81 -23.80
C VAL A 26 59.86 8.42 -23.72
N CYS A 27 60.63 7.36 -23.97
CA CYS A 27 60.13 6.00 -23.83
C CYS A 27 59.84 5.64 -22.37
N SER A 28 60.59 6.17 -21.40
CA SER A 28 60.34 5.94 -19.97
C SER A 28 59.08 6.71 -19.48
N MET A 29 58.63 7.76 -20.16
CA MET A 29 57.38 8.48 -19.85
C MET A 29 56.15 7.77 -20.37
N PHE A 30 56.26 6.83 -21.30
CA PHE A 30 55.16 5.99 -21.78
C PHE A 30 54.98 4.66 -21.02
N SER A 31 55.72 4.45 -19.94
CA SER A 31 55.42 3.33 -19.02
C SER A 31 54.17 3.63 -18.22
N CYS A 32 53.02 3.48 -18.86
CA CYS A 32 51.76 3.42 -18.17
C CYS A 32 51.76 2.17 -17.26
N ALA A 33 52.11 2.37 -16.00
CA ALA A 33 51.69 1.43 -14.97
C ALA A 33 50.17 1.47 -14.95
N ASN A 34 49.54 0.42 -15.46
CA ASN A 34 48.11 0.22 -15.33
C ASN A 34 47.84 0.00 -13.82
N PRO A 35 47.26 0.97 -13.09
CA PRO A 35 46.94 0.75 -11.67
C PRO A 35 45.70 -0.14 -11.61
N LEU A 36 45.87 -1.43 -11.91
CA LEU A 36 44.87 -2.38 -11.44
C LEU A 36 44.90 -2.28 -9.91
N PRO A 37 43.76 -1.92 -9.29
CA PRO A 37 43.68 -1.99 -7.85
C PRO A 37 44.13 -3.41 -7.45
N PRO A 38 44.91 -3.56 -6.38
CA PRO A 38 45.32 -4.87 -5.91
C PRO A 38 44.05 -5.74 -5.81
N GLY A 39 44.06 -6.89 -6.48
CA GLY A 39 42.97 -7.85 -6.43
C GLY A 39 42.66 -8.11 -4.97
N GLY A 40 41.53 -7.55 -4.50
CA GLY A 40 41.12 -7.78 -3.11
C GLY A 40 41.00 -9.26 -2.84
N GLY A 41 41.29 -9.67 -1.61
CA GLY A 41 40.99 -11.02 -1.16
C GLY A 41 39.52 -11.41 -1.40
N PRO A 42 39.15 -12.67 -1.17
CA PRO A 42 37.76 -13.09 -1.27
C PRO A 42 36.86 -12.18 -0.42
N LYS A 43 35.73 -11.81 -0.97
CA LYS A 43 34.75 -10.91 -0.28
C LYS A 43 34.38 -11.57 1.05
N ASP A 44 34.50 -10.81 2.14
CA ASP A 44 34.02 -11.26 3.44
C ASP A 44 32.47 -11.38 3.40
N THR A 45 31.98 -12.60 3.63
CA THR A 45 30.53 -12.92 3.65
C THR A 45 30.08 -13.43 5.01
N ILE A 46 31.00 -13.42 6.03
CA ILE A 46 30.68 -13.91 7.37
C ILE A 46 29.88 -12.84 8.12
N PRO A 47 28.69 -13.16 8.62
CA PRO A 47 27.87 -12.22 9.41
C PRO A 47 28.61 -11.79 10.70
N PRO A 48 28.37 -10.55 11.19
CA PRO A 48 28.81 -10.14 12.53
C PRO A 48 27.93 -10.80 13.61
N GLU A 49 28.57 -11.15 14.74
CA GLU A 49 27.90 -11.76 15.90
C GLU A 49 28.37 -11.10 17.18
N ILE A 50 27.58 -11.18 18.25
CA ILE A 50 28.00 -10.87 19.62
C ILE A 50 28.61 -12.13 20.21
N ILE A 51 29.91 -12.08 20.50
CA ILE A 51 30.70 -13.24 20.94
C ILE A 51 30.88 -13.33 22.46
N HIS A 52 30.71 -12.20 23.15
CA HIS A 52 30.83 -12.15 24.61
C HIS A 52 29.85 -11.11 25.20
N SER A 53 29.38 -11.40 26.40
CA SER A 53 28.60 -10.48 27.24
C SER A 53 29.12 -10.58 28.68
N SER A 54 29.27 -9.44 29.35
CA SER A 54 29.68 -9.37 30.77
C SER A 54 28.66 -10.01 31.72
N LEU A 55 27.43 -10.16 31.27
CA LEU A 55 26.34 -10.81 32.00
C LEU A 55 25.94 -12.09 31.28
N VAL A 56 25.81 -13.18 32.03
CA VAL A 56 25.40 -14.47 31.47
C VAL A 56 23.87 -14.45 31.23
N ASN A 57 23.47 -15.02 30.10
CA ASN A 57 22.04 -15.16 29.80
C ASN A 57 21.33 -16.02 30.86
N GLY A 58 20.24 -15.51 31.43
CA GLY A 58 19.52 -16.18 32.52
C GLY A 58 19.98 -15.80 33.93
N SER A 59 20.89 -14.83 34.09
CA SER A 59 21.35 -14.38 35.41
C SER A 59 20.22 -13.85 36.28
N LEU A 60 20.27 -14.18 37.59
CA LEU A 60 19.33 -13.78 38.61
C LEU A 60 19.96 -12.80 39.58
N GLN A 61 19.17 -12.05 40.33
CA GLN A 61 19.59 -11.07 41.34
C GLN A 61 20.59 -10.04 40.80
N VAL A 62 20.42 -9.66 39.53
CA VAL A 62 21.30 -8.72 38.84
C VAL A 62 21.08 -7.30 39.37
N SER A 63 22.18 -6.65 39.78
CA SER A 63 22.19 -5.27 40.28
C SER A 63 23.30 -4.43 39.65
N VAL A 64 23.79 -4.82 38.48
CA VAL A 64 24.85 -4.10 37.76
C VAL A 64 24.34 -2.78 37.19
N GLN A 65 25.23 -1.80 37.06
CA GLN A 65 24.93 -0.51 36.42
C GLN A 65 25.31 -0.48 34.93
N SER A 66 26.10 -1.46 34.47
CA SER A 66 26.45 -1.55 33.06
C SER A 66 26.52 -3.00 32.59
N ILE A 67 26.27 -3.18 31.27
CA ILE A 67 26.44 -4.46 30.57
C ILE A 67 27.33 -4.19 29.36
N GLN A 68 28.36 -5.01 29.22
CA GLN A 68 29.31 -4.95 28.12
C GLN A 68 29.07 -6.08 27.12
N LEU A 69 29.05 -5.74 25.84
CA LEU A 69 28.90 -6.67 24.72
C LEU A 69 30.10 -6.57 23.79
N GLU A 70 30.66 -7.69 23.38
CA GLU A 70 31.76 -7.74 22.43
C GLU A 70 31.28 -8.31 21.08
N PHE A 71 31.57 -7.60 20.00
CA PHE A 71 31.25 -8.00 18.63
C PHE A 71 32.44 -8.73 17.96
N SER A 72 32.15 -9.71 17.14
CA SER A 72 33.15 -10.45 16.35
C SER A 72 33.93 -9.56 15.38
N LYS A 73 33.30 -8.48 14.91
CA LYS A 73 33.81 -7.55 13.90
C LYS A 73 33.57 -6.09 14.26
N TYR A 74 34.25 -5.19 13.55
CA TYR A 74 33.86 -3.77 13.55
C TYR A 74 32.56 -3.58 12.78
N ILE A 75 31.65 -2.80 13.34
CA ILE A 75 30.27 -2.62 12.90
C ILE A 75 29.89 -1.15 12.82
N ASP A 76 28.79 -0.85 12.11
CA ASP A 76 28.17 0.47 12.11
C ASP A 76 27.50 0.73 13.48
N ARG A 77 28.23 1.47 14.33
CA ARG A 77 27.83 1.75 15.71
C ARG A 77 26.48 2.44 15.83
N ASN A 78 26.18 3.39 14.92
CA ASN A 78 24.94 4.15 14.95
C ASN A 78 23.73 3.26 14.69
N LYS A 79 23.86 2.31 13.77
CA LYS A 79 22.78 1.34 13.49
C LYS A 79 22.58 0.36 14.63
N VAL A 80 23.66 -0.04 15.33
CA VAL A 80 23.52 -0.88 16.53
C VAL A 80 22.74 -0.16 17.60
N VAL A 81 23.09 1.09 17.90
CA VAL A 81 22.38 1.90 18.90
C VAL A 81 20.92 2.11 18.55
N ALA A 82 20.62 2.34 17.26
CA ALA A 82 19.25 2.45 16.79
C ALA A 82 18.41 1.17 16.93
N GLY A 83 19.05 0.00 16.87
CA GLY A 83 18.43 -1.32 17.06
C GLY A 83 18.59 -1.92 18.46
N LEU A 84 19.21 -1.17 19.40
CA LEU A 84 19.41 -1.59 20.78
C LEU A 84 18.24 -1.15 21.66
N PHE A 85 17.63 -2.08 22.35
CA PHE A 85 16.58 -1.78 23.32
C PHE A 85 16.56 -2.77 24.46
N ILE A 86 16.07 -2.33 25.60
CA ILE A 86 15.82 -3.15 26.78
C ILE A 86 14.36 -3.12 27.15
N THR A 87 13.80 -4.25 27.51
CA THR A 87 12.41 -4.39 27.94
C THR A 87 12.31 -5.11 29.29
N PRO A 88 11.56 -4.59 30.28
CA PRO A 88 10.90 -3.28 30.29
C PRO A 88 11.89 -2.12 30.03
N SER A 89 11.37 -1.00 29.49
CA SER A 89 12.21 0.15 29.11
C SER A 89 12.86 0.80 30.32
N ILE A 90 14.17 1.01 30.23
CA ILE A 90 14.96 1.76 31.21
C ILE A 90 15.94 2.66 30.44
N PRO A 91 16.13 3.93 30.84
CA PRO A 91 17.09 4.82 30.19
C PRO A 91 18.53 4.32 30.33
N PHE A 92 19.28 4.40 29.25
CA PHE A 92 20.69 4.03 29.22
C PHE A 92 21.49 4.90 28.25
N GLU A 93 22.80 4.96 28.49
CA GLU A 93 23.80 5.54 27.59
C GLU A 93 24.70 4.45 27.01
N THR A 94 25.31 4.72 25.86
CA THR A 94 26.19 3.77 25.18
C THR A 94 27.58 4.34 24.96
N HIS A 95 28.62 3.56 25.33
CA HIS A 95 30.01 3.92 25.11
C HIS A 95 30.70 2.82 24.31
N TRP A 96 31.57 3.20 23.36
CA TRP A 96 32.25 2.26 22.48
C TRP A 96 33.77 2.27 22.69
N SER A 97 34.34 1.10 22.84
CA SER A 97 35.80 0.87 22.82
C SER A 97 36.13 -0.25 21.84
N GLY A 98 36.71 0.11 20.69
CA GLY A 98 37.02 -0.91 19.65
C GLY A 98 35.77 -1.63 19.15
N LYS A 99 35.67 -2.93 19.44
CA LYS A 99 34.53 -3.82 19.12
C LYS A 99 33.57 -4.00 20.31
N GLU A 100 33.84 -3.35 21.41
CA GLU A 100 33.08 -3.47 22.65
C GLU A 100 32.10 -2.33 22.80
N LEU A 101 30.86 -2.65 23.17
CA LEU A 101 29.77 -1.75 23.51
C LEU A 101 29.52 -1.86 25.02
N ASP A 102 29.71 -0.78 25.75
CA ASP A 102 29.29 -0.64 27.14
C ASP A 102 27.94 0.11 27.22
N ILE A 103 26.98 -0.52 27.86
CA ILE A 103 25.61 -0.02 28.03
C ILE A 103 25.46 0.35 29.49
N HIS A 104 25.42 1.63 29.79
CA HIS A 104 25.31 2.17 31.14
C HIS A 104 23.89 2.60 31.45
N PHE A 105 23.29 2.05 32.52
CA PHE A 105 21.92 2.34 32.94
C PHE A 105 21.91 3.53 33.89
N GLU A 106 21.10 4.53 33.58
CA GLU A 106 20.96 5.76 34.37
C GLU A 106 20.25 5.53 35.71
N LYS A 107 19.45 4.46 35.80
CA LYS A 107 18.66 4.11 36.99
C LYS A 107 18.90 2.65 37.36
N PRO A 108 18.78 2.29 38.66
CA PRO A 108 18.79 0.89 39.06
C PRO A 108 17.59 0.12 38.45
N PHE A 109 17.76 -1.16 38.23
CA PHE A 109 16.68 -2.04 37.79
C PHE A 109 15.55 -2.08 38.83
N GLU A 110 14.30 -2.15 38.36
CA GLU A 110 13.15 -2.38 39.22
C GLU A 110 13.26 -3.74 39.91
N LYS A 111 12.80 -3.83 41.17
CA LYS A 111 12.90 -5.05 41.94
C LYS A 111 12.03 -6.16 41.37
N ASN A 112 12.52 -7.40 41.41
CA ASN A 112 11.81 -8.62 40.97
C ASN A 112 11.31 -8.52 39.52
N THR A 113 12.10 -7.90 38.65
CA THR A 113 11.72 -7.65 37.25
C THR A 113 12.68 -8.37 36.32
N THR A 114 12.11 -9.08 35.35
CA THR A 114 12.87 -9.71 34.27
C THR A 114 13.08 -8.74 33.12
N TYR A 115 14.33 -8.59 32.69
CA TYR A 115 14.73 -7.74 31.58
C TYR A 115 15.19 -8.56 30.40
N ALA A 116 14.90 -8.07 29.20
CA ALA A 116 15.42 -8.56 27.94
C ALA A 116 16.15 -7.42 27.23
N LEU A 117 17.48 -7.50 27.16
CA LEU A 117 18.32 -6.61 26.36
C LEU A 117 18.46 -7.19 24.96
N THR A 118 18.00 -6.48 23.95
CA THR A 118 18.01 -6.96 22.57
C THR A 118 18.83 -6.05 21.67
N VAL A 119 19.67 -6.64 20.83
CA VAL A 119 20.33 -6.01 19.70
C VAL A 119 19.72 -6.57 18.43
N GLY A 120 19.04 -5.70 17.66
CA GLY A 120 18.33 -6.08 16.41
C GLY A 120 19.28 -6.46 15.28
N THR A 121 18.73 -6.76 14.11
CA THR A 121 19.49 -7.23 12.93
C THR A 121 19.79 -6.13 11.91
N ASP A 122 19.40 -4.89 12.14
CA ASP A 122 19.49 -3.80 11.14
C ASP A 122 20.85 -3.11 11.06
N PHE A 123 21.88 -3.66 11.70
CA PHE A 123 23.24 -3.16 11.56
C PHE A 123 24.07 -4.00 10.58
N THR A 124 25.20 -3.45 10.14
CA THR A 124 26.11 -4.11 9.22
C THR A 124 27.54 -4.02 9.73
N ASP A 125 28.39 -5.00 9.37
CA ASP A 125 29.85 -4.83 9.40
C ASP A 125 30.31 -3.90 8.26
N TYR A 126 31.61 -3.60 8.19
CA TYR A 126 32.17 -2.77 7.12
C TYR A 126 32.19 -3.46 5.74
N ALA A 127 31.99 -4.78 5.68
CA ALA A 127 31.82 -5.52 4.44
C ALA A 127 30.36 -5.53 3.93
N GLY A 128 29.42 -5.01 4.72
CA GLY A 128 28.00 -4.93 4.41
C GLY A 128 27.20 -6.16 4.85
N ASN A 129 27.78 -7.09 5.62
CA ASN A 129 27.06 -8.26 6.14
C ASN A 129 26.17 -7.87 7.31
N LYS A 130 24.95 -8.39 7.35
CA LYS A 130 24.00 -8.26 8.46
C LYS A 130 24.08 -9.49 9.37
N PRO A 131 23.80 -9.36 10.69
CA PRO A 131 23.64 -10.52 11.57
C PRO A 131 22.48 -11.41 11.10
N VAL A 132 22.60 -12.70 11.33
CA VAL A 132 21.58 -13.69 10.96
C VAL A 132 20.36 -13.59 11.87
N ASN A 133 20.60 -13.40 13.18
CA ASN A 133 19.57 -13.32 14.21
C ASN A 133 19.81 -12.14 15.14
N ALA A 134 18.75 -11.63 15.74
CA ALA A 134 18.87 -10.69 16.84
C ALA A 134 19.50 -11.38 18.06
N PHE A 135 20.34 -10.65 18.77
CA PHE A 135 20.88 -11.10 20.06
C PHE A 135 19.93 -10.66 21.17
N THR A 136 19.59 -11.56 22.09
CA THR A 136 18.78 -11.24 23.27
C THR A 136 19.42 -11.82 24.52
N LEU A 137 19.68 -10.96 25.49
CA LEU A 137 20.20 -11.28 26.81
C LEU A 137 19.09 -11.14 27.84
N LEU A 138 18.68 -12.25 28.45
CA LEU A 138 17.68 -12.28 29.50
C LEU A 138 18.33 -12.29 30.89
N PHE A 139 17.83 -11.49 31.81
CA PHE A 139 18.25 -11.48 33.21
C PHE A 139 17.14 -10.96 34.12
N SER A 140 17.23 -11.22 35.40
CA SER A 140 16.27 -10.74 36.41
C SER A 140 16.98 -10.05 37.57
N SER A 141 16.42 -8.93 38.03
CA SER A 141 16.80 -8.28 39.29
C SER A 141 16.30 -9.05 40.52
N GLY A 142 15.36 -9.97 40.33
CA GLY A 142 14.81 -10.86 41.34
C GLY A 142 15.41 -12.26 41.34
N SER A 143 14.83 -13.13 42.12
CA SER A 143 15.25 -14.54 42.28
C SER A 143 14.65 -15.48 41.23
N VAL A 144 13.80 -14.99 40.35
CA VAL A 144 13.08 -15.78 39.33
C VAL A 144 13.12 -15.02 38.02
N LEU A 145 13.22 -15.76 36.90
CA LEU A 145 12.95 -15.25 35.57
C LEU A 145 11.51 -15.53 35.21
N ASP A 146 10.82 -14.50 34.70
CA ASP A 146 9.53 -14.71 34.06
C ASP A 146 9.70 -15.63 32.83
N SER A 147 8.78 -16.56 32.65
CA SER A 147 8.85 -17.56 31.60
C SER A 147 7.75 -17.42 30.55
N GLY A 148 6.94 -16.39 30.68
CA GLY A 148 5.86 -16.12 29.73
C GLY A 148 6.39 -15.80 28.33
N LYS A 149 5.61 -16.21 27.34
CA LYS A 149 5.96 -16.08 25.94
C LYS A 149 4.73 -15.72 25.11
N ILE A 150 4.88 -14.75 24.22
CA ILE A 150 3.88 -14.37 23.23
C ILE A 150 4.55 -14.46 21.86
N SER A 151 3.92 -15.17 20.91
CA SER A 151 4.43 -15.33 19.56
C SER A 151 3.33 -15.11 18.54
N GLY A 152 3.72 -14.80 17.30
CA GLY A 152 2.77 -14.60 16.23
C GLY A 152 3.42 -14.26 14.91
N GLN A 153 2.59 -13.83 13.99
CA GLN A 153 3.02 -13.47 12.65
C GLN A 153 2.25 -12.25 12.13
N LEU A 154 3.00 -11.34 11.50
CA LEU A 154 2.46 -10.17 10.81
C LEU A 154 2.28 -10.47 9.34
N PHE A 155 1.20 -9.93 8.78
CA PHE A 155 0.84 -10.01 7.37
C PHE A 155 0.59 -8.63 6.80
N GLY A 156 0.59 -8.52 5.48
CA GLY A 156 0.39 -7.25 4.76
C GLY A 156 1.66 -6.77 4.07
N GLN A 157 1.49 -5.87 3.10
CA GLN A 157 2.62 -5.35 2.32
C GLN A 157 3.57 -4.48 3.16
N LEU A 158 3.06 -3.88 4.23
CA LEU A 158 3.80 -2.99 5.13
C LEU A 158 4.25 -3.69 6.42
N ALA A 159 4.10 -5.01 6.51
CA ALA A 159 4.52 -5.75 7.69
C ALA A 159 6.04 -5.73 7.91
N GLN A 160 6.84 -5.59 6.85
CA GLN A 160 8.28 -5.44 6.98
C GLN A 160 8.62 -4.17 7.77
N ASP A 161 9.68 -4.25 8.58
CA ASP A 161 10.17 -3.17 9.44
C ASP A 161 9.22 -2.73 10.57
N CYS A 162 8.13 -3.48 10.82
CA CYS A 162 7.29 -3.25 11.98
C CYS A 162 7.94 -3.72 13.27
N TYR A 163 7.56 -3.05 14.34
CA TYR A 163 7.78 -3.52 15.72
C TYR A 163 6.46 -4.01 16.29
N VAL A 164 6.55 -4.99 17.18
CA VAL A 164 5.41 -5.40 18.02
C VAL A 164 5.59 -4.76 19.39
N PHE A 165 4.62 -3.94 19.76
CA PHE A 165 4.55 -3.21 21.02
C PHE A 165 3.55 -3.87 21.95
N LEU A 166 3.95 -4.11 23.20
CA LEU A 166 3.08 -4.63 24.25
C LEU A 166 2.92 -3.61 25.38
N TYR A 167 1.69 -3.52 25.85
CA TYR A 167 1.26 -2.65 26.95
C TYR A 167 0.51 -3.48 28.00
N ALA A 168 0.51 -3.04 29.26
CA ALA A 168 -0.42 -3.58 30.24
C ALA A 168 -1.87 -3.33 29.80
N ALA A 169 -2.76 -4.29 30.09
CA ALA A 169 -4.14 -4.24 29.58
C ALA A 169 -4.90 -2.95 29.90
N ASP A 170 -4.63 -2.36 31.06
CA ASP A 170 -5.39 -1.20 31.57
C ASP A 170 -4.85 0.18 31.13
N SER A 171 -3.65 0.25 30.54
CA SER A 171 -2.94 1.53 30.34
C SER A 171 -2.59 1.85 28.88
N ALA A 172 -3.16 1.15 27.90
CA ALA A 172 -2.64 1.20 26.54
C ALA A 172 -3.29 2.28 25.67
N ASN A 173 -2.65 3.43 25.59
CA ASN A 173 -2.83 4.34 24.47
C ASN A 173 -1.49 4.50 23.73
N PRO A 174 -1.26 3.79 22.63
CA PRO A 174 0.02 3.81 21.93
C PRO A 174 0.34 5.17 21.26
N THR A 175 -0.62 6.09 21.19
CA THR A 175 -0.35 7.46 20.66
C THR A 175 0.32 8.37 21.68
N THR A 176 0.27 8.04 22.97
CA THR A 176 0.78 8.89 24.06
C THR A 176 1.66 8.17 25.06
N THR A 177 1.61 6.83 25.08
CA THR A 177 2.32 6.00 26.05
C THR A 177 3.28 5.08 25.32
N GLN A 178 4.52 5.00 25.77
CA GLN A 178 5.50 4.06 25.23
C GLN A 178 5.18 2.62 25.65
N PRO A 179 5.55 1.61 24.82
CA PRO A 179 5.33 0.21 25.16
C PRO A 179 6.21 -0.23 26.34
N ILE A 180 5.69 -1.17 27.14
CA ILE A 180 6.48 -1.82 28.20
C ILE A 180 7.45 -2.82 27.56
N TYR A 181 6.99 -3.59 26.58
CA TYR A 181 7.81 -4.54 25.83
C TYR A 181 7.75 -4.24 24.34
N LYS A 182 8.88 -4.41 23.67
CA LYS A 182 9.05 -4.17 22.24
C LYS A 182 9.87 -5.30 21.63
N THR A 183 9.48 -5.76 20.45
CA THR A 183 10.31 -6.68 19.64
C THR A 183 10.24 -6.30 18.17
N GLN A 184 11.32 -6.54 17.46
CA GLN A 184 11.34 -6.44 16.01
C GLN A 184 10.89 -7.78 15.39
N ILE A 185 10.22 -7.73 14.25
CA ILE A 185 9.85 -8.94 13.52
C ILE A 185 11.02 -9.52 12.73
N GLY A 186 11.01 -10.83 12.52
CA GLY A 186 11.92 -11.51 11.59
C GLY A 186 11.55 -11.26 10.12
N SER A 187 12.45 -11.59 9.20
CA SER A 187 12.26 -11.43 7.75
C SER A 187 11.06 -12.19 7.19
N ASN A 188 10.58 -13.22 7.89
CA ASN A 188 9.38 -14.00 7.56
C ASN A 188 8.09 -13.45 8.20
N GLY A 189 8.16 -12.27 8.84
CA GLY A 189 7.05 -11.65 9.56
C GLY A 189 6.76 -12.23 10.94
N GLN A 190 7.49 -13.25 11.38
CA GLN A 190 7.30 -13.85 12.70
C GLN A 190 7.89 -12.98 13.81
N PHE A 191 7.24 -12.98 14.96
CA PHE A 191 7.75 -12.35 16.17
C PHE A 191 7.62 -13.28 17.38
N ASN A 192 8.47 -13.01 18.37
CA ASN A 192 8.48 -13.70 19.63
C ASN A 192 8.93 -12.74 20.74
N ILE A 193 8.15 -12.63 21.78
CA ILE A 193 8.47 -11.89 23.00
C ILE A 193 8.49 -12.91 24.13
N SER A 194 9.63 -13.03 24.80
CA SER A 194 9.89 -13.99 25.87
C SER A 194 10.16 -13.25 27.17
N ALA A 195 10.20 -14.00 28.27
CA ALA A 195 10.46 -13.48 29.60
C ALA A 195 9.41 -12.47 30.09
N LEU A 196 8.15 -12.77 29.77
CA LEU A 196 7.02 -11.94 30.17
C LEU A 196 6.40 -12.45 31.49
N PRO A 197 6.02 -11.58 32.41
CA PRO A 197 5.08 -11.92 33.45
C PRO A 197 3.79 -12.50 32.88
N TYR A 198 3.19 -13.46 33.59
CA TYR A 198 1.87 -13.94 33.19
C TYR A 198 0.82 -12.87 33.42
N GLY A 199 -0.06 -12.69 32.45
CA GLY A 199 -1.07 -11.65 32.52
C GLY A 199 -1.70 -11.32 31.19
N LYS A 200 -2.49 -10.24 31.19
CA LYS A 200 -3.19 -9.71 30.01
C LYS A 200 -2.47 -8.50 29.48
N TYR A 201 -2.37 -8.45 28.16
CA TYR A 201 -1.67 -7.40 27.43
C TYR A 201 -2.54 -6.83 26.31
N LYS A 202 -2.26 -5.60 25.93
CA LYS A 202 -2.65 -5.06 24.62
C LYS A 202 -1.43 -5.06 23.72
N MET A 203 -1.61 -5.49 22.49
CA MET A 203 -0.55 -5.66 21.50
C MET A 203 -0.88 -4.90 20.22
N PHE A 204 0.12 -4.23 19.67
CA PHE A 204 0.01 -3.51 18.41
C PHE A 204 1.24 -3.78 17.55
N ALA A 205 1.04 -3.95 16.25
CA ALA A 205 2.10 -3.93 15.27
C ALA A 205 2.17 -2.52 14.68
N ILE A 206 3.31 -1.86 14.79
CA ILE A 206 3.50 -0.47 14.38
C ILE A 206 4.77 -0.37 13.54
N LYS A 207 4.68 0.23 12.36
CA LYS A 207 5.83 0.66 11.60
C LYS A 207 6.15 2.09 12.03
N ASP A 208 6.97 2.21 13.06
CA ASP A 208 7.36 3.47 13.72
C ASP A 208 8.33 4.25 12.81
N GLU A 209 7.79 5.09 11.93
CA GLU A 209 8.57 5.86 10.94
C GLU A 209 9.44 6.94 11.61
N TRP A 210 8.97 7.53 12.71
CA TRP A 210 9.73 8.55 13.46
C TRP A 210 10.61 7.98 14.56
N LYS A 211 10.56 6.67 14.80
CA LYS A 211 11.35 5.97 15.82
C LYS A 211 11.22 6.55 17.23
N ASN A 212 10.02 7.03 17.55
CA ASN A 212 9.69 7.63 18.85
C ASN A 212 9.04 6.63 19.83
N ASN A 213 8.80 5.37 19.40
CA ASN A 213 8.08 4.32 20.11
C ASN A 213 6.62 4.67 20.44
N LEU A 214 6.01 5.53 19.65
CA LEU A 214 4.59 5.86 19.70
C LEU A 214 3.92 5.45 18.39
N TYR A 215 2.60 5.52 18.35
CA TYR A 215 1.83 5.40 17.12
C TYR A 215 1.40 6.77 16.64
N ASP A 216 1.95 7.21 15.53
CA ASP A 216 1.64 8.49 14.91
C ASP A 216 0.54 8.29 13.85
N ILE A 217 -0.69 8.74 14.21
CA ILE A 217 -1.88 8.59 13.35
C ILE A 217 -1.63 9.33 12.02
N GLY A 218 -1.88 8.64 10.91
CA GLY A 218 -1.69 9.17 9.56
C GLY A 218 -0.25 9.04 9.03
N ILE A 219 0.70 8.60 9.86
CA ILE A 219 2.11 8.41 9.50
C ILE A 219 2.48 6.93 9.53
N ASP A 220 2.16 6.25 10.62
CA ASP A 220 2.58 4.88 10.86
C ASP A 220 1.60 3.85 10.30
N ALA A 221 2.14 2.80 9.72
CA ALA A 221 1.35 1.60 9.44
C ALA A 221 1.02 0.88 10.76
N PHE A 222 -0.15 0.28 10.81
CA PHE A 222 -0.75 -0.20 12.05
C PHE A 222 -1.45 -1.54 11.85
N GLY A 223 -1.37 -2.39 12.87
CA GLY A 223 -2.15 -3.61 12.98
C GLY A 223 -2.35 -4.02 14.43
N MET A 224 -3.40 -4.77 14.69
CA MET A 224 -3.69 -5.30 16.03
C MET A 224 -4.29 -6.70 15.94
N PRO A 225 -4.21 -7.51 17.03
CA PRO A 225 -4.81 -8.82 17.06
C PRO A 225 -6.34 -8.76 17.10
N SER A 226 -6.98 -9.89 16.89
CA SER A 226 -8.44 -10.03 16.87
C SER A 226 -9.06 -10.15 18.28
N SER A 227 -8.23 -10.23 19.31
CA SER A 227 -8.67 -10.38 20.71
C SER A 227 -7.61 -9.88 21.68
N GLN A 228 -7.97 -9.86 22.94
CA GLN A 228 -7.04 -9.58 24.03
C GLN A 228 -5.92 -10.62 24.06
N VAL A 229 -4.68 -10.12 24.18
CA VAL A 229 -3.51 -10.99 24.28
C VAL A 229 -3.34 -11.46 25.72
N GLU A 230 -3.23 -12.75 25.89
CA GLU A 230 -3.02 -13.38 27.19
C GLU A 230 -1.72 -14.19 27.21
N CYS A 231 -0.93 -13.97 28.24
CA CYS A 231 0.28 -14.73 28.51
C CYS A 231 0.07 -15.61 29.75
N PHE A 232 0.10 -16.90 29.57
CA PHE A 232 -0.04 -17.87 30.68
C PHE A 232 0.95 -19.01 30.48
N LYS A 233 1.09 -19.83 31.51
CA LYS A 233 2.01 -20.96 31.51
C LYS A 233 1.70 -21.91 30.35
N ASP A 234 2.74 -22.29 29.62
CA ASP A 234 2.65 -23.23 28.48
C ASP A 234 1.71 -22.74 27.35
N SER A 235 1.51 -21.43 27.23
CA SER A 235 0.72 -20.84 26.14
C SER A 235 1.34 -21.16 24.78
N ILE A 236 0.55 -21.76 23.89
CA ILE A 236 0.87 -22.07 22.49
C ILE A 236 0.17 -21.14 21.51
N LEU A 237 -0.53 -20.13 22.01
CA LEU A 237 -1.30 -19.22 21.17
C LEU A 237 -0.37 -18.44 20.25
N GLN A 238 -0.74 -18.40 18.98
CA GLN A 238 -0.06 -17.58 17.96
C GLN A 238 -1.01 -16.49 17.50
N TYR A 239 -0.58 -15.24 17.64
CA TYR A 239 -1.38 -14.10 17.24
C TYR A 239 -1.06 -13.72 15.80
N LEU A 240 -2.10 -13.64 14.96
CA LEU A 240 -2.00 -13.18 13.59
C LEU A 240 -2.44 -11.73 13.53
N ILE A 241 -1.61 -10.88 12.94
CA ILE A 241 -1.90 -9.46 12.80
C ILE A 241 -1.74 -9.06 11.35
N ASN A 242 -2.78 -8.46 10.78
CA ASN A 242 -2.73 -7.88 9.45
C ASN A 242 -2.45 -6.38 9.58
N VAL A 243 -1.39 -5.91 8.91
CA VAL A 243 -0.93 -4.52 9.00
C VAL A 243 -1.54 -3.72 7.85
N ARG A 244 -2.27 -2.66 8.19
CA ARG A 244 -2.82 -1.69 7.23
C ARG A 244 -1.85 -0.54 6.97
N ALA A 245 -2.04 0.13 5.84
CA ALA A 245 -1.41 1.42 5.57
C ALA A 245 -1.82 2.47 6.62
N PRO A 246 -1.03 3.54 6.79
CA PRO A 246 -1.42 4.68 7.62
C PRO A 246 -2.83 5.15 7.28
N LYS A 247 -3.61 5.50 8.30
CA LYS A 247 -4.96 6.04 8.12
C LYS A 247 -4.81 7.45 7.58
N ASP A 248 -5.27 7.66 6.36
CA ASP A 248 -5.33 9.01 5.81
C ASP A 248 -6.35 9.85 6.59
N THR A 249 -5.86 10.92 7.19
CA THR A 249 -6.66 11.89 7.98
C THR A 249 -6.60 13.30 7.38
N VAL A 250 -5.93 13.43 6.22
CA VAL A 250 -5.78 14.71 5.55
C VAL A 250 -7.04 14.98 4.72
N SER A 251 -7.65 16.12 4.97
CA SER A 251 -8.80 16.55 4.19
C SER A 251 -8.36 17.09 2.83
N PRO A 252 -8.99 16.66 1.73
CA PRO A 252 -8.75 17.25 0.42
C PRO A 252 -9.08 18.75 0.43
N LEU A 253 -8.25 19.53 -0.28
CA LEU A 253 -8.37 20.98 -0.39
C LEU A 253 -8.62 21.40 -1.83
N ILE A 254 -9.44 22.44 -2.03
CA ILE A 254 -9.58 23.07 -3.35
C ILE A 254 -8.39 24.00 -3.59
N TYR A 255 -7.66 23.79 -4.68
CA TYR A 255 -6.54 24.65 -5.10
C TYR A 255 -6.98 25.75 -6.06
N SER A 256 -7.74 25.39 -7.08
CA SER A 256 -8.16 26.36 -8.11
C SER A 256 -9.49 26.00 -8.76
N VAL A 257 -10.12 27.01 -9.33
CA VAL A 257 -11.32 26.87 -10.16
C VAL A 257 -11.05 27.54 -11.49
N ARG A 258 -11.30 26.85 -12.59
CA ARG A 258 -11.03 27.34 -13.95
C ARG A 258 -12.21 27.08 -14.88
N HIS A 259 -12.47 28.02 -15.78
CA HIS A 259 -13.40 27.82 -16.90
C HIS A 259 -12.64 27.13 -18.04
N ILE A 260 -12.97 25.88 -18.35
CA ILE A 260 -12.23 25.06 -19.32
C ILE A 260 -12.94 24.88 -20.66
N SER A 261 -14.27 24.99 -20.67
CA SER A 261 -15.10 24.87 -21.87
C SER A 261 -16.41 25.60 -21.66
N LYS A 262 -17.13 25.96 -22.72
CA LYS A 262 -18.45 26.58 -22.62
C LYS A 262 -19.36 25.69 -21.77
N GLY A 263 -19.83 26.24 -20.64
CA GLY A 263 -20.72 25.54 -19.70
C GLY A 263 -20.01 24.51 -18.81
N ILE A 264 -18.67 24.53 -18.68
CA ILE A 264 -17.91 23.65 -17.79
C ILE A 264 -16.86 24.44 -17.03
N ILE A 265 -16.88 24.31 -15.71
CA ILE A 265 -15.78 24.69 -14.84
C ILE A 265 -15.08 23.45 -14.29
N GLU A 266 -13.79 23.58 -14.08
CA GLU A 266 -12.94 22.58 -13.48
C GLU A 266 -12.50 23.05 -12.09
N VAL A 267 -12.69 22.20 -11.08
CA VAL A 267 -12.23 22.42 -9.71
C VAL A 267 -11.06 21.46 -9.45
N GLN A 268 -9.88 22.02 -9.21
CA GLN A 268 -8.66 21.27 -8.89
C GLN A 268 -8.56 21.06 -7.39
N CYS A 269 -8.42 19.81 -6.97
CA CYS A 269 -8.24 19.42 -5.57
C CYS A 269 -6.81 18.94 -5.28
N SER A 270 -6.43 18.89 -4.00
CA SER A 270 -5.12 18.41 -3.54
C SER A 270 -4.92 16.93 -3.79
N GLU A 271 -5.99 16.16 -3.78
CA GLU A 271 -5.98 14.71 -3.88
C GLU A 271 -7.23 14.15 -4.55
N GLU A 272 -7.25 12.83 -4.73
CA GLU A 272 -8.34 12.11 -5.37
C GLU A 272 -9.59 12.08 -4.49
N LEU A 273 -10.75 12.36 -5.09
CA LEU A 273 -12.04 12.28 -4.42
C LEU A 273 -12.78 10.99 -4.78
N ASP A 274 -13.59 10.51 -3.85
CA ASP A 274 -14.52 9.45 -4.14
C ASP A 274 -15.61 9.94 -5.11
N SER A 275 -15.63 9.35 -6.29
CA SER A 275 -16.57 9.74 -7.36
C SER A 275 -18.04 9.63 -6.96
N LEU A 276 -18.38 8.68 -6.06
CA LEU A 276 -19.75 8.49 -5.57
C LEU A 276 -20.18 9.58 -4.59
N SER A 277 -19.24 10.28 -3.98
CA SER A 277 -19.52 11.37 -3.04
C SER A 277 -19.78 12.71 -3.72
N ILE A 278 -19.56 12.83 -5.04
CA ILE A 278 -19.66 14.11 -5.76
C ILE A 278 -21.07 14.31 -6.28
N HIS A 279 -21.76 15.33 -5.78
CA HIS A 279 -23.12 15.68 -6.22
C HIS A 279 -23.22 17.17 -6.57
N LYS A 280 -23.96 17.49 -7.63
CA LYS A 280 -24.12 18.88 -8.13
C LYS A 280 -24.66 19.87 -7.10
N HIS A 281 -25.49 19.41 -6.16
CA HIS A 281 -26.10 20.28 -5.15
C HIS A 281 -25.14 20.77 -4.06
N PHE A 282 -23.91 20.26 -4.02
CA PHE A 282 -22.89 20.77 -3.10
C PHE A 282 -22.22 22.06 -3.59
N PHE A 283 -22.50 22.48 -4.81
CA PHE A 283 -21.82 23.60 -5.44
C PHE A 283 -22.81 24.73 -5.79
N LEU A 284 -22.41 25.95 -5.44
CA LEU A 284 -23.11 27.18 -5.79
C LEU A 284 -22.31 27.93 -6.84
N LEU A 285 -22.97 28.32 -7.91
CA LEU A 285 -22.39 29.14 -8.95
C LEU A 285 -23.16 30.45 -9.06
N LYS A 286 -22.48 31.58 -9.20
CA LYS A 286 -23.11 32.89 -9.42
C LYS A 286 -22.45 33.58 -10.61
N ALA A 287 -23.26 34.01 -11.55
CA ALA A 287 -22.82 34.80 -12.69
C ALA A 287 -22.48 36.24 -12.24
N LYS A 288 -21.33 36.76 -12.66
CA LYS A 288 -20.94 38.16 -12.47
C LYS A 288 -20.77 38.85 -13.83
N THR A 289 -21.33 40.03 -13.99
CA THR A 289 -21.19 40.88 -15.19
C THR A 289 -20.15 41.98 -14.93
N ALA A 290 -19.42 42.38 -15.97
CA ALA A 290 -18.41 43.42 -15.86
C ALA A 290 -18.99 44.83 -15.65
N GLN A 291 -20.28 45.05 -15.90
CA GLN A 291 -20.92 46.34 -15.70
C GLN A 291 -21.28 46.58 -14.25
N LYS A 292 -20.71 47.64 -13.66
CA LYS A 292 -21.07 48.21 -12.35
C LYS A 292 -22.45 48.89 -12.40
N SER A 293 -23.50 48.25 -12.83
CA SER A 293 -24.86 48.76 -12.60
C SER A 293 -25.35 48.21 -11.26
N ILE A 294 -25.83 49.15 -10.48
CA ILE A 294 -26.31 49.00 -9.09
C ILE A 294 -27.59 48.15 -9.08
N SER A 295 -27.51 46.90 -9.41
CA SER A 295 -28.57 45.93 -9.10
C SER A 295 -27.95 44.73 -8.42
N LYS A 296 -28.46 44.42 -7.25
CA LYS A 296 -28.05 43.38 -6.29
C LYS A 296 -28.30 41.93 -6.79
N ASP A 297 -28.50 41.74 -8.09
CA ASP A 297 -28.84 40.43 -8.66
C ASP A 297 -27.65 39.82 -9.38
N SER A 298 -26.74 39.21 -8.58
CA SER A 298 -25.94 38.11 -9.11
C SER A 298 -26.91 36.95 -9.36
N SER A 299 -27.25 36.65 -10.61
CA SER A 299 -28.10 35.53 -10.94
C SER A 299 -27.46 34.22 -10.51
N GLU A 300 -28.13 33.50 -9.65
CA GLU A 300 -27.68 32.15 -9.23
C GLU A 300 -27.77 31.21 -10.43
N MET A 301 -26.69 30.52 -10.69
CA MET A 301 -26.56 29.51 -11.73
C MET A 301 -26.63 28.14 -11.09
N LYS A 302 -27.57 27.31 -11.50
CA LYS A 302 -27.70 25.96 -10.98
C LYS A 302 -26.77 25.00 -11.75
N PRO A 303 -25.88 24.25 -11.08
CA PRO A 303 -25.16 23.18 -11.72
C PRO A 303 -26.12 22.14 -12.31
N THR A 304 -25.89 21.75 -13.56
CA THR A 304 -26.65 20.69 -14.24
C THR A 304 -26.12 19.32 -13.92
N ALA A 305 -24.78 19.19 -13.82
CA ALA A 305 -24.06 17.99 -13.39
C ALA A 305 -22.79 18.35 -12.63
N ALA A 306 -22.31 17.44 -11.78
CA ALA A 306 -20.98 17.48 -11.17
C ALA A 306 -20.46 16.06 -11.04
N TYR A 307 -19.24 15.84 -11.45
CA TYR A 307 -18.61 14.51 -11.46
C TYR A 307 -17.09 14.61 -11.42
N ARG A 308 -16.44 13.54 -11.00
CA ARG A 308 -14.98 13.43 -11.07
C ARG A 308 -14.54 13.38 -12.53
N ASN A 309 -13.52 14.16 -12.87
CA ASN A 309 -12.95 14.13 -14.21
C ASN A 309 -12.39 12.74 -14.51
N PRO A 310 -12.86 12.03 -15.54
CA PRO A 310 -12.41 10.68 -15.84
C PRO A 310 -10.95 10.57 -16.29
N VAL A 311 -10.32 11.70 -16.62
CA VAL A 311 -8.91 11.76 -17.03
C VAL A 311 -8.00 12.17 -15.86
N SER A 312 -8.56 12.86 -14.85
CA SER A 312 -7.80 13.36 -13.69
C SER A 312 -8.60 13.17 -12.41
N ALA A 313 -8.20 12.19 -11.60
CA ALA A 313 -8.89 11.83 -10.38
C ALA A 313 -8.93 12.94 -9.31
N GLN A 314 -8.02 13.91 -9.42
CA GLN A 314 -7.93 15.07 -8.52
C GLN A 314 -8.79 16.26 -8.95
N THR A 315 -9.60 16.12 -10.00
CA THR A 315 -10.41 17.23 -10.53
C THR A 315 -11.89 16.88 -10.58
N ILE A 316 -12.72 17.88 -10.25
CA ILE A 316 -14.18 17.83 -10.41
C ILE A 316 -14.54 18.67 -11.62
N LEU A 317 -15.38 18.15 -12.47
CA LEU A 317 -16.05 18.91 -13.54
C LEU A 317 -17.45 19.25 -13.10
N ILE A 318 -17.82 20.54 -13.22
CA ILE A 318 -19.16 21.04 -12.91
C ILE A 318 -19.73 21.65 -14.16
N GLU A 319 -20.83 21.10 -14.62
CA GLU A 319 -21.56 21.58 -15.77
C GLU A 319 -22.64 22.55 -15.32
N TYR A 320 -22.88 23.59 -16.13
CA TYR A 320 -23.89 24.61 -15.87
C TYR A 320 -24.55 25.08 -17.16
N ASP A 321 -25.77 25.67 -17.04
CA ASP A 321 -26.51 26.23 -18.18
C ASP A 321 -25.78 27.48 -18.72
N THR A 322 -25.65 27.58 -20.04
CA THR A 322 -24.96 28.68 -20.75
C THR A 322 -25.82 29.85 -21.15
N ASN A 323 -27.09 29.91 -20.71
CA ASN A 323 -28.01 30.98 -21.04
C ASN A 323 -27.74 32.32 -20.31
N PHE A 324 -26.56 32.44 -19.70
CA PHE A 324 -26.17 33.64 -18.96
C PHE A 324 -25.08 34.43 -19.68
N ILE A 325 -25.23 35.77 -19.64
CA ILE A 325 -24.16 36.69 -20.06
C ILE A 325 -23.37 37.05 -18.80
N ALA A 326 -22.21 36.49 -18.67
CA ALA A 326 -21.31 36.74 -17.54
C ALA A 326 -19.86 36.89 -18.02
N SER A 327 -19.08 37.71 -17.32
CA SER A 327 -17.63 37.84 -17.52
C SER A 327 -16.84 36.89 -16.61
N SER A 328 -17.40 36.55 -15.46
CA SER A 328 -16.83 35.61 -14.53
C SER A 328 -17.89 34.80 -13.78
N ILE A 329 -17.44 33.69 -13.21
CA ILE A 329 -18.28 32.82 -12.37
C ILE A 329 -17.66 32.81 -10.97
N ALA A 330 -18.50 33.13 -9.99
CA ALA A 330 -18.22 32.95 -8.60
C ALA A 330 -18.62 31.52 -8.19
N PHE A 331 -17.66 30.77 -7.67
CA PHE A 331 -17.82 29.41 -7.16
C PHE A 331 -17.80 29.41 -5.64
N GLN A 332 -18.66 28.65 -5.04
CA GLN A 332 -18.70 28.40 -3.60
C GLN A 332 -19.24 26.99 -3.33
N MET A 333 -18.76 26.36 -2.25
CA MET A 333 -19.37 25.13 -1.74
C MET A 333 -20.48 25.45 -0.74
N HIS A 334 -21.52 24.64 -0.73
CA HIS A 334 -22.51 24.67 0.35
C HIS A 334 -21.87 24.30 1.69
N LYS A 335 -22.31 24.94 2.78
CA LYS A 335 -21.92 24.60 4.15
C LYS A 335 -22.72 23.40 4.67
N ASP A 336 -22.77 22.32 3.92
CA ASP A 336 -23.54 21.13 4.29
C ASP A 336 -22.67 20.06 4.92
N SER A 337 -23.29 19.19 5.72
CA SER A 337 -22.62 18.06 6.37
C SER A 337 -22.17 16.94 5.39
N LEU A 338 -22.77 16.92 4.19
CA LEU A 338 -22.59 15.87 3.17
C LEU A 338 -21.62 16.25 2.06
N LEU A 339 -20.61 17.09 2.32
CA LEU A 339 -19.60 17.50 1.33
C LEU A 339 -18.92 16.30 0.64
N PRO A 340 -18.41 16.50 -0.60
CA PRO A 340 -17.59 15.50 -1.26
C PRO A 340 -16.46 15.01 -0.35
N LYS A 341 -16.07 13.77 -0.48
CA LYS A 341 -15.07 13.12 0.36
C LYS A 341 -14.02 12.43 -0.50
N ASP A 342 -12.85 12.17 0.09
CA ASP A 342 -11.92 11.21 -0.45
C ASP A 342 -12.39 9.76 -0.19
N ARG A 343 -11.59 8.78 -0.62
CA ARG A 343 -11.87 7.36 -0.39
C ARG A 343 -11.75 6.93 1.09
N PHE A 344 -11.16 7.78 1.95
CA PHE A 344 -10.99 7.51 3.38
C PHE A 344 -12.06 8.21 4.23
N GLY A 345 -12.94 8.99 3.60
CA GLY A 345 -14.06 9.68 4.25
C GLY A 345 -13.73 11.10 4.72
N ASN A 346 -12.52 11.62 4.43
CA ASN A 346 -12.16 13.00 4.77
C ASN A 346 -12.90 13.96 3.83
N LYS A 347 -13.55 14.98 4.40
CA LYS A 347 -14.38 15.91 3.65
C LYS A 347 -13.55 16.91 2.87
N LEU A 348 -13.98 17.23 1.66
CA LEU A 348 -13.41 18.31 0.86
C LEU A 348 -13.60 19.66 1.57
N LEU A 349 -12.52 20.40 1.72
CA LEU A 349 -12.50 21.71 2.36
C LEU A 349 -12.18 22.80 1.33
N ASP A 350 -12.86 23.94 1.47
CA ASP A 350 -12.53 25.17 0.76
C ASP A 350 -12.07 26.23 1.78
N SER A 351 -10.78 26.42 1.90
CA SER A 351 -10.18 27.37 2.83
C SER A 351 -10.50 28.84 2.50
N SER A 352 -10.82 29.14 1.24
CA SER A 352 -11.14 30.51 0.79
C SER A 352 -12.62 30.84 0.91
N GLY A 353 -13.49 29.84 0.98
CA GLY A 353 -14.94 29.97 1.03
C GLY A 353 -15.59 30.62 -0.19
N PHE A 354 -14.79 31.19 -1.10
CA PHE A 354 -15.23 31.85 -2.32
C PHE A 354 -14.10 31.94 -3.34
N ARG A 355 -14.39 31.55 -4.57
CA ARG A 355 -13.44 31.64 -5.69
C ARG A 355 -14.12 32.22 -6.91
N GLU A 356 -13.38 32.97 -7.69
CA GLU A 356 -13.85 33.54 -8.94
C GLU A 356 -12.98 33.10 -10.10
N CYS A 357 -13.61 32.63 -11.17
CA CYS A 357 -12.94 32.29 -12.40
C CYS A 357 -13.48 33.13 -13.56
N ALA A 358 -12.58 33.72 -14.36
CA ALA A 358 -12.95 34.44 -15.57
C ALA A 358 -13.51 33.48 -16.63
N ILE A 359 -14.56 33.86 -17.31
CA ILE A 359 -15.09 33.11 -18.46
C ILE A 359 -14.21 33.39 -19.65
N ASN A 360 -13.66 32.34 -20.24
CA ASN A 360 -12.97 32.46 -21.52
C ASN A 360 -14.01 32.51 -22.65
N PRO A 361 -14.22 33.65 -23.30
CA PRO A 361 -15.23 33.77 -24.36
C PRO A 361 -14.86 32.99 -25.64
N LYS A 362 -13.59 32.59 -25.77
CA LYS A 362 -13.08 31.79 -26.90
C LYS A 362 -13.03 30.29 -26.56
N ALA A 363 -13.52 29.88 -25.39
CA ALA A 363 -13.54 28.48 -25.02
C ALA A 363 -14.44 27.69 -25.97
N GLU A 364 -13.87 26.72 -26.64
CA GLU A 364 -14.61 25.82 -27.54
C GLU A 364 -15.46 24.84 -26.76
N VAL A 365 -16.58 24.44 -27.35
CA VAL A 365 -17.37 23.31 -26.84
C VAL A 365 -16.61 22.03 -27.13
N LYS A 366 -16.17 21.34 -26.10
CA LYS A 366 -15.55 20.01 -26.26
C LYS A 366 -16.63 19.00 -26.66
N THR A 367 -16.46 18.38 -27.81
CA THR A 367 -17.31 17.25 -28.22
C THR A 367 -17.09 16.06 -27.29
N PRO A 368 -18.13 15.56 -26.59
CA PRO A 368 -17.97 14.43 -25.72
C PRO A 368 -17.65 13.14 -26.50
N SER A 369 -16.96 12.21 -25.86
CA SER A 369 -16.56 10.92 -26.45
C SER A 369 -16.50 9.83 -25.39
N ILE A 370 -16.58 8.58 -25.82
CA ILE A 370 -16.22 7.43 -24.98
C ILE A 370 -14.70 7.30 -25.00
N ILE A 371 -14.09 7.38 -23.81
CA ILE A 371 -12.64 7.43 -23.62
C ILE A 371 -12.07 6.01 -23.53
N ASN A 372 -12.75 5.12 -22.82
CA ASN A 372 -12.28 3.77 -22.56
C ASN A 372 -13.43 2.76 -22.49
N ILE A 373 -13.13 1.53 -22.89
CA ILE A 373 -13.98 0.36 -22.70
C ILE A 373 -13.12 -0.78 -22.17
N SER A 374 -13.60 -1.50 -21.16
CA SER A 374 -12.84 -2.53 -20.45
C SER A 374 -12.49 -3.77 -21.28
N ILE A 375 -13.08 -3.93 -22.45
CA ILE A 375 -12.74 -5.00 -23.40
C ILE A 375 -11.98 -4.46 -24.61
N LYS A 376 -11.09 -5.28 -25.16
CA LYS A 376 -10.46 -5.04 -26.46
C LYS A 376 -11.18 -5.86 -27.53
N ASP A 377 -11.10 -5.42 -28.78
CA ASP A 377 -11.64 -6.24 -29.87
C ASP A 377 -10.98 -7.62 -29.89
N SER A 378 -11.79 -8.66 -30.14
CA SER A 378 -11.37 -10.06 -30.17
C SER A 378 -10.85 -10.60 -28.81
N THR A 379 -11.26 -10.01 -27.69
CA THR A 379 -10.99 -10.56 -26.34
C THR A 379 -11.53 -11.98 -26.23
N ILE A 380 -10.73 -12.90 -25.71
CA ILE A 380 -11.11 -14.30 -25.44
C ILE A 380 -11.13 -14.54 -23.93
N GLY A 381 -12.07 -15.37 -23.46
CA GLY A 381 -12.19 -15.72 -22.05
C GLY A 381 -13.02 -14.72 -21.22
N PHE A 382 -13.92 -13.99 -21.86
CA PHE A 382 -14.82 -13.10 -21.13
C PHE A 382 -15.73 -13.90 -20.19
N PRO A 383 -15.89 -13.49 -18.93
CA PRO A 383 -16.74 -14.21 -17.95
C PRO A 383 -18.20 -14.24 -18.38
N LEU A 384 -18.90 -15.36 -18.11
CA LEU A 384 -20.31 -15.52 -18.54
C LEU A 384 -21.27 -14.50 -17.90
N GLN A 385 -20.93 -13.99 -16.71
CA GLN A 385 -21.69 -12.97 -15.99
C GLN A 385 -20.87 -11.66 -15.84
N GLY A 386 -19.84 -11.49 -16.67
CA GLY A 386 -19.00 -10.31 -16.65
C GLY A 386 -19.75 -9.04 -17.07
N SER A 387 -19.30 -7.89 -16.57
CA SER A 387 -19.72 -6.57 -17.05
C SER A 387 -18.66 -5.97 -17.98
N ILE A 388 -19.12 -5.10 -18.86
CA ILE A 388 -18.25 -4.29 -19.72
C ILE A 388 -18.36 -2.85 -19.24
N ASP A 389 -17.25 -2.29 -18.75
CA ASP A 389 -17.22 -0.94 -18.23
C ASP A 389 -16.81 0.04 -19.33
N CYS A 390 -17.56 1.15 -19.40
CA CYS A 390 -17.32 2.24 -20.32
C CYS A 390 -17.06 3.52 -19.54
N ILE A 391 -16.06 4.29 -19.96
CA ILE A 391 -15.74 5.60 -19.39
C ILE A 391 -15.96 6.66 -20.47
N SER A 392 -16.77 7.66 -20.14
CA SER A 392 -17.08 8.80 -20.99
C SER A 392 -16.35 10.06 -20.54
N SER A 393 -16.05 10.97 -21.47
CA SER A 393 -15.49 12.29 -21.18
C SER A 393 -16.49 13.28 -20.58
N ALA A 394 -17.79 12.99 -20.66
CA ALA A 394 -18.88 13.82 -20.17
C ALA A 394 -19.98 12.97 -19.54
N PHE A 395 -20.84 13.61 -18.76
CA PHE A 395 -21.98 12.96 -18.14
C PHE A 395 -22.95 12.42 -19.21
N ILE A 396 -23.31 11.15 -19.12
CA ILE A 396 -24.22 10.48 -20.05
C ILE A 396 -25.56 10.20 -19.39
N ASP A 397 -26.62 10.48 -20.12
CA ASP A 397 -27.99 10.01 -19.79
C ASP A 397 -28.06 8.48 -20.03
N ILE A 398 -28.49 7.75 -18.99
CA ILE A 398 -28.59 6.29 -19.02
C ILE A 398 -29.54 5.78 -20.09
N ASP A 399 -30.71 6.40 -20.23
CA ASP A 399 -31.74 5.95 -21.18
C ASP A 399 -31.26 6.12 -22.63
N ASN A 400 -30.52 7.20 -22.89
CA ASN A 400 -29.85 7.39 -24.18
C ASN A 400 -28.75 6.37 -24.42
N PHE A 401 -27.95 6.08 -23.39
CA PHE A 401 -26.88 5.09 -23.52
C PHE A 401 -27.43 3.67 -23.74
N ALA A 402 -28.50 3.30 -23.05
CA ALA A 402 -29.17 2.02 -23.23
C ALA A 402 -29.68 1.82 -24.68
N ARG A 403 -30.30 2.87 -25.25
CA ARG A 403 -30.79 2.85 -26.65
C ARG A 403 -29.64 2.79 -27.67
N ALA A 404 -28.49 3.36 -27.34
CA ALA A 404 -27.30 3.37 -28.21
C ALA A 404 -26.52 2.07 -28.16
N THR A 405 -26.77 1.21 -27.17
CA THR A 405 -25.99 0.01 -26.88
C THR A 405 -26.72 -1.24 -27.37
N LEU A 406 -26.02 -2.06 -28.15
CA LEU A 406 -26.52 -3.35 -28.65
C LEU A 406 -25.48 -4.45 -28.37
N LEU A 407 -25.88 -5.45 -27.62
CA LEU A 407 -25.14 -6.70 -27.46
C LEU A 407 -25.85 -7.78 -28.30
N SER A 408 -25.10 -8.53 -29.09
CA SER A 408 -25.66 -9.55 -29.97
C SER A 408 -24.81 -10.81 -30.05
N GLN A 409 -25.46 -11.94 -30.30
CA GLN A 409 -24.89 -13.24 -30.67
C GLN A 409 -25.37 -13.56 -32.10
N GLY A 410 -24.52 -13.34 -33.08
CA GLY A 410 -24.98 -13.37 -34.49
C GLY A 410 -26.10 -12.35 -34.71
N ASN A 411 -27.28 -12.86 -35.13
CA ASN A 411 -28.47 -12.03 -35.37
C ASN A 411 -29.39 -11.89 -34.12
N LYS A 412 -29.07 -12.56 -33.00
CA LYS A 412 -29.88 -12.53 -31.79
C LYS A 412 -29.42 -11.37 -30.89
N THR A 413 -30.32 -10.49 -30.54
CA THR A 413 -30.06 -9.44 -29.54
C THR A 413 -30.08 -10.04 -28.13
N ILE A 414 -29.10 -9.67 -27.32
CA ILE A 414 -28.96 -10.06 -25.92
C ILE A 414 -29.38 -8.87 -25.05
N PRO A 415 -30.37 -9.01 -24.17
CA PRO A 415 -30.77 -7.96 -23.26
C PRO A 415 -29.62 -7.60 -22.29
N VAL A 416 -29.44 -6.30 -22.06
CA VAL A 416 -28.43 -5.78 -21.15
C VAL A 416 -29.07 -4.83 -20.13
N GLU A 417 -28.52 -4.84 -18.93
CA GLU A 417 -28.76 -3.86 -17.90
C GLU A 417 -27.66 -2.80 -17.95
N ILE A 418 -28.02 -1.54 -17.94
CA ILE A 418 -27.08 -0.42 -17.90
C ILE A 418 -27.03 0.13 -16.49
N ILE A 419 -25.88 0.07 -15.86
CA ILE A 419 -25.64 0.51 -14.49
C ILE A 419 -24.80 1.78 -14.55
N ASN A 420 -25.35 2.86 -14.00
CA ASN A 420 -24.64 4.13 -13.86
C ASN A 420 -23.89 4.16 -12.55
N ASN A 421 -22.58 4.08 -12.61
CA ASN A 421 -21.75 4.11 -11.42
C ASN A 421 -21.45 5.56 -10.96
N THR A 422 -21.15 6.49 -11.91
CA THR A 422 -20.72 7.85 -11.55
C THR A 422 -21.15 8.93 -12.56
N GLY A 423 -22.08 8.61 -13.46
CA GLY A 423 -22.47 9.52 -14.54
C GLY A 423 -21.50 9.53 -15.73
N THR A 424 -20.22 9.27 -15.53
CA THR A 424 -19.21 9.11 -16.58
C THR A 424 -18.68 7.68 -16.68
N ALA A 425 -18.85 6.88 -15.64
CA ALA A 425 -18.52 5.45 -15.63
C ALA A 425 -19.82 4.64 -15.65
N ILE A 426 -19.99 3.84 -16.69
CA ILE A 426 -21.20 3.07 -16.98
C ILE A 426 -20.79 1.61 -17.18
N SER A 427 -21.51 0.68 -16.55
CA SER A 427 -21.32 -0.76 -16.75
C SER A 427 -22.47 -1.34 -17.57
N ILE A 428 -22.13 -2.08 -18.60
CA ILE A 428 -23.05 -2.87 -19.45
C ILE A 428 -23.00 -4.31 -18.95
N LYS A 429 -24.09 -4.79 -18.37
CA LYS A 429 -24.18 -6.14 -17.83
C LYS A 429 -25.22 -6.95 -18.60
N PRO A 430 -24.91 -8.14 -19.14
CA PRO A 430 -25.93 -9.01 -19.70
C PRO A 430 -26.99 -9.36 -18.65
N SER A 431 -28.28 -9.27 -19.00
CA SER A 431 -29.39 -9.56 -18.08
C SER A 431 -29.48 -11.04 -17.68
N SER A 432 -28.80 -11.92 -18.41
CA SER A 432 -28.65 -13.35 -18.11
C SER A 432 -27.24 -13.79 -18.44
N ALA A 433 -26.81 -14.92 -17.86
CA ALA A 433 -25.51 -15.49 -18.17
C ALA A 433 -25.39 -15.77 -19.67
N LEU A 434 -24.23 -15.39 -20.24
CA LEU A 434 -23.90 -15.65 -21.64
C LEU A 434 -23.59 -17.15 -21.85
N GLU A 435 -23.73 -17.62 -23.08
CA GLU A 435 -23.37 -18.99 -23.44
C GLU A 435 -21.85 -19.19 -23.42
N SER A 436 -21.42 -20.39 -23.04
CA SER A 436 -20.00 -20.76 -22.96
C SER A 436 -19.39 -20.87 -24.36
N ASP A 437 -18.10 -20.54 -24.48
CA ASP A 437 -17.29 -20.69 -25.71
C ASP A 437 -17.88 -20.02 -26.96
N THR A 438 -18.62 -18.93 -26.77
CA THR A 438 -19.47 -18.29 -27.78
C THR A 438 -19.02 -16.87 -28.09
N TRP A 439 -19.06 -16.49 -29.36
CA TRP A 439 -18.75 -15.14 -29.83
C TRP A 439 -19.95 -14.18 -29.66
N TYR A 440 -19.65 -13.00 -29.14
CA TYR A 440 -20.59 -11.89 -29.02
C TYR A 440 -20.03 -10.63 -29.67
N SER A 441 -20.91 -9.75 -30.09
CA SER A 441 -20.59 -8.42 -30.62
C SER A 441 -21.29 -7.34 -29.79
N LEU A 442 -20.50 -6.42 -29.25
CA LEU A 442 -21.01 -5.18 -28.64
C LEU A 442 -20.87 -4.07 -29.65
N SER A 443 -21.93 -3.32 -29.88
CA SER A 443 -21.88 -2.08 -30.64
C SER A 443 -22.50 -0.94 -29.83
N ILE A 444 -21.85 0.24 -29.85
CA ILE A 444 -22.34 1.46 -29.22
C ILE A 444 -22.36 2.54 -30.28
N SER A 445 -23.56 3.01 -30.64
CA SER A 445 -23.76 4.09 -31.60
C SER A 445 -23.73 5.43 -30.90
N SER A 446 -22.58 6.11 -30.93
CA SER A 446 -22.44 7.42 -30.28
C SER A 446 -23.17 8.55 -31.01
N ALA A 447 -23.59 8.35 -32.24
CA ALA A 447 -24.38 9.35 -33.00
C ALA A 447 -25.70 9.77 -32.31
N THR A 448 -26.26 8.85 -31.50
CA THR A 448 -27.52 9.11 -30.76
C THR A 448 -27.25 9.59 -29.32
N LEU A 449 -26.01 9.54 -28.84
CA LEU A 449 -25.65 9.94 -27.50
C LEU A 449 -25.56 11.47 -27.40
N LYS A 450 -26.02 11.99 -26.29
CA LYS A 450 -25.90 13.40 -25.90
C LYS A 450 -25.43 13.49 -24.45
N ASP A 451 -24.65 14.52 -24.16
CA ASP A 451 -24.31 14.87 -22.78
C ASP A 451 -25.50 15.51 -22.05
N SER A 452 -25.32 15.85 -20.79
CA SER A 452 -26.34 16.50 -19.95
C SER A 452 -26.82 17.85 -20.50
N LYS A 453 -26.08 18.47 -21.42
CA LYS A 453 -26.41 19.76 -22.09
C LYS A 453 -27.02 19.56 -23.47
N GLY A 454 -27.19 18.32 -23.91
CA GLY A 454 -27.70 17.99 -25.24
C GLY A 454 -26.61 18.05 -26.34
N THR A 455 -25.34 18.21 -26.01
CA THR A 455 -24.23 18.18 -26.98
C THR A 455 -24.06 16.76 -27.50
N PRO A 456 -24.11 16.55 -28.84
CA PRO A 456 -23.94 15.22 -29.39
C PRO A 456 -22.49 14.71 -29.18
N PHE A 457 -22.36 13.42 -28.93
CA PHE A 457 -21.07 12.75 -28.90
C PHE A 457 -20.43 12.73 -30.28
N LYS A 458 -19.12 12.52 -30.31
CA LYS A 458 -18.41 12.33 -31.57
C LYS A 458 -19.07 11.20 -32.34
N ASP A 459 -19.43 11.47 -33.58
CA ASP A 459 -20.14 10.51 -34.44
C ASP A 459 -19.21 9.31 -34.77
N THR A 460 -19.39 8.23 -34.04
CA THR A 460 -18.67 6.99 -34.23
C THR A 460 -19.53 5.81 -33.80
N VAL A 461 -19.36 4.68 -34.46
CA VAL A 461 -19.91 3.40 -34.00
C VAL A 461 -18.75 2.57 -33.46
N LEU A 462 -18.72 2.40 -32.16
CA LEU A 462 -17.74 1.52 -31.52
C LEU A 462 -18.22 0.08 -31.64
N ARG A 463 -17.37 -0.80 -32.11
CA ARG A 463 -17.65 -2.23 -32.25
C ARG A 463 -16.55 -3.05 -31.64
N TYR A 464 -16.94 -4.01 -30.81
CA TYR A 464 -16.05 -4.94 -30.13
C TYR A 464 -16.61 -6.36 -30.26
N ARG A 465 -15.76 -7.29 -30.63
CA ARG A 465 -16.10 -8.72 -30.58
C ARG A 465 -15.38 -9.33 -29.40
N PHE A 466 -16.03 -10.22 -28.71
CA PHE A 466 -15.40 -11.00 -27.65
C PHE A 466 -15.97 -12.41 -27.60
N LYS A 467 -15.15 -13.34 -27.13
CA LYS A 467 -15.54 -14.73 -26.94
C LYS A 467 -15.61 -15.02 -25.45
N THR A 468 -16.69 -15.61 -25.00
CA THR A 468 -16.84 -16.06 -23.62
C THR A 468 -15.87 -17.19 -23.29
N GLN A 469 -15.59 -17.35 -21.99
CA GLN A 469 -14.77 -18.45 -21.48
C GLN A 469 -15.43 -19.80 -21.78
N ASP A 470 -14.63 -20.82 -22.11
CA ASP A 470 -15.10 -22.20 -22.23
C ASP A 470 -15.21 -22.83 -20.84
N THR A 471 -16.45 -22.99 -20.34
CA THR A 471 -16.69 -23.56 -19.01
C THR A 471 -16.23 -25.00 -18.87
N ARG A 472 -16.10 -25.74 -20.01
CA ARG A 472 -15.56 -27.10 -19.99
C ARG A 472 -14.08 -27.16 -19.63
N LEU A 473 -13.36 -26.04 -19.78
CA LEU A 473 -11.94 -25.92 -19.43
C LEU A 473 -11.70 -25.43 -18.01
N LEU A 474 -12.75 -25.04 -17.29
CA LEU A 474 -12.65 -24.53 -15.95
C LEU A 474 -12.61 -25.66 -14.92
N GLY A 475 -11.91 -25.42 -13.83
CA GLY A 475 -11.87 -26.30 -12.68
C GLY A 475 -12.77 -25.80 -11.55
N SER A 476 -12.69 -26.48 -10.42
CA SER A 476 -13.36 -26.09 -9.18
C SER A 476 -12.45 -26.33 -7.98
N ILE A 477 -12.77 -25.67 -6.87
CA ILE A 477 -12.10 -25.86 -5.58
C ILE A 477 -13.20 -26.15 -4.56
N GLN A 478 -13.05 -27.22 -3.79
CA GLN A 478 -13.96 -27.57 -2.71
C GLN A 478 -13.18 -27.75 -1.40
N GLY A 479 -13.77 -27.28 -0.32
CA GLY A 479 -13.11 -27.36 0.96
C GLY A 479 -14.06 -27.17 2.14
N ILE A 480 -13.47 -27.13 3.31
CA ILE A 480 -14.19 -26.95 4.58
C ILE A 480 -13.48 -25.81 5.33
N LEU A 481 -14.25 -24.80 5.72
CA LEU A 481 -13.83 -23.82 6.69
C LEU A 481 -14.13 -24.34 8.10
N GLN A 482 -13.07 -24.47 8.89
CA GLN A 482 -13.11 -24.89 10.29
C GLN A 482 -12.89 -23.68 11.19
N ASP A 483 -13.69 -23.55 12.23
CA ASP A 483 -13.54 -22.54 13.25
C ASP A 483 -14.08 -23.06 14.58
N GLN A 484 -13.24 -23.05 15.61
CA GLN A 484 -13.63 -23.56 16.93
C GLN A 484 -14.38 -22.52 17.77
N ALA A 485 -14.19 -21.23 17.49
CA ALA A 485 -14.67 -20.15 18.36
C ALA A 485 -15.70 -19.24 17.72
N GLY A 486 -15.73 -19.14 16.37
CA GLY A 486 -16.59 -18.19 15.68
C GLY A 486 -17.95 -18.73 15.26
N ILE A 487 -18.84 -17.81 15.02
CA ILE A 487 -20.22 -18.06 14.59
C ILE A 487 -20.44 -17.68 13.12
N GLY A 488 -19.55 -16.87 12.55
CA GLY A 488 -19.66 -16.27 11.21
C GLY A 488 -20.42 -14.93 11.22
N PRO A 489 -20.74 -14.37 10.07
CA PRO A 489 -20.42 -14.87 8.72
C PRO A 489 -18.93 -14.83 8.39
N TYR A 490 -18.58 -15.46 7.28
CA TYR A 490 -17.19 -15.50 6.80
C TYR A 490 -17.11 -15.13 5.34
N ILE A 491 -16.03 -14.47 4.98
CA ILE A 491 -15.67 -14.21 3.58
C ILE A 491 -14.44 -15.03 3.24
N ILE A 492 -14.54 -15.83 2.18
CA ILE A 492 -13.43 -16.62 1.64
C ILE A 492 -13.07 -16.05 0.27
N THR A 493 -11.83 -15.63 0.12
CA THR A 493 -11.31 -15.01 -1.11
C THR A 493 -10.23 -15.89 -1.74
N LEU A 494 -10.38 -16.15 -3.02
CA LEU A 494 -9.39 -16.83 -3.84
C LEU A 494 -8.55 -15.79 -4.58
N ARG A 495 -7.22 -15.80 -4.38
CA ARG A 495 -6.29 -14.87 -5.03
C ARG A 495 -5.38 -15.60 -6.00
N LYS A 496 -5.10 -14.94 -7.12
CA LYS A 496 -4.07 -15.34 -8.07
C LYS A 496 -2.66 -15.07 -7.53
N ALA A 497 -1.64 -15.58 -8.23
CA ALA A 497 -0.24 -15.35 -7.90
C ALA A 497 0.15 -13.85 -7.89
N ASP A 498 -0.49 -13.03 -8.72
CA ASP A 498 -0.32 -11.56 -8.76
C ASP A 498 -1.10 -10.82 -7.66
N LYS A 499 -1.67 -11.55 -6.70
CA LYS A 499 -2.51 -11.07 -5.58
C LYS A 499 -3.87 -10.49 -5.98
N THR A 500 -4.24 -10.50 -7.26
CA THR A 500 -5.59 -10.10 -7.68
C THR A 500 -6.64 -11.11 -7.23
N ILE A 501 -7.84 -10.63 -6.92
CA ILE A 501 -8.96 -11.49 -6.53
C ILE A 501 -9.47 -12.23 -7.76
N ALA A 502 -9.49 -13.56 -7.69
CA ALA A 502 -10.07 -14.41 -8.71
C ALA A 502 -11.56 -14.68 -8.46
N ALA A 503 -11.91 -14.90 -7.20
CA ALA A 503 -13.29 -15.12 -6.75
C ALA A 503 -13.39 -14.84 -5.25
N SER A 504 -14.59 -14.49 -4.79
CA SER A 504 -14.91 -14.36 -3.37
C SER A 504 -16.30 -14.94 -3.11
N ILE A 505 -16.46 -15.58 -1.96
CA ILE A 505 -17.74 -16.14 -1.51
C ILE A 505 -17.99 -15.78 -0.06
N ASN A 506 -19.26 -15.57 0.27
CA ASN A 506 -19.73 -15.38 1.64
C ASN A 506 -20.41 -16.66 2.11
N ILE A 507 -20.08 -17.09 3.31
CA ILE A 507 -20.74 -18.22 3.98
C ILE A 507 -21.21 -17.77 5.37
N GLU A 508 -22.47 -18.07 5.67
CA GLU A 508 -23.10 -17.64 6.93
C GLU A 508 -22.52 -18.35 8.15
N LYS A 509 -22.04 -19.56 7.97
CA LYS A 509 -21.53 -20.42 9.06
C LYS A 509 -20.33 -21.21 8.58
N LYS A 510 -19.47 -21.62 9.52
CA LYS A 510 -18.40 -22.58 9.25
C LYS A 510 -18.96 -23.86 8.60
N GLY A 511 -18.20 -24.43 7.68
CA GLY A 511 -18.65 -25.61 6.94
C GLY A 511 -18.08 -25.67 5.53
N PRO A 512 -18.74 -26.42 4.65
CA PRO A 512 -18.27 -26.59 3.28
C PRO A 512 -18.35 -25.29 2.48
N PHE A 513 -17.36 -25.11 1.60
CA PHE A 513 -17.35 -24.04 0.61
C PHE A 513 -16.95 -24.59 -0.77
N GLN A 514 -17.37 -23.89 -1.80
CA GLN A 514 -17.04 -24.24 -3.18
C GLN A 514 -16.83 -23.01 -4.05
N PHE A 515 -15.76 -23.03 -4.83
CA PHE A 515 -15.54 -22.14 -5.95
C PHE A 515 -15.73 -22.94 -7.24
N THR A 516 -16.61 -22.49 -8.09
CA THR A 516 -16.86 -23.07 -9.41
C THR A 516 -16.32 -22.19 -10.52
N ALA A 517 -16.10 -22.77 -11.68
CA ALA A 517 -15.68 -22.04 -12.87
C ALA A 517 -14.34 -21.29 -12.70
N ILE A 518 -13.37 -21.91 -12.05
CA ILE A 518 -12.04 -21.35 -11.81
C ILE A 518 -11.11 -21.70 -12.96
N PRO A 519 -10.46 -20.69 -13.60
CA PRO A 519 -9.43 -20.94 -14.61
C PRO A 519 -8.26 -21.77 -14.07
N SER A 520 -7.55 -22.47 -14.93
CA SER A 520 -6.32 -23.15 -14.53
C SER A 520 -5.27 -22.15 -14.04
N GLY A 521 -4.58 -22.47 -12.96
CA GLY A 521 -3.59 -21.58 -12.35
C GLY A 521 -3.27 -21.92 -10.90
N ASN A 522 -2.37 -21.15 -10.32
CA ASN A 522 -2.01 -21.25 -8.90
C ASN A 522 -2.72 -20.17 -8.10
N TYR A 523 -3.30 -20.59 -6.99
CA TYR A 523 -4.13 -19.74 -6.14
C TYR A 523 -3.76 -19.87 -4.67
N THR A 524 -4.02 -18.80 -3.91
CA THR A 524 -4.02 -18.77 -2.46
C THR A 524 -5.42 -18.44 -1.95
N LEU A 525 -5.80 -19.05 -0.83
CA LEU A 525 -7.04 -18.73 -0.13
C LEU A 525 -6.76 -17.82 1.05
N GLU A 526 -7.64 -16.86 1.24
CA GLU A 526 -7.71 -16.01 2.43
C GLU A 526 -9.13 -16.12 2.97
N ALA A 527 -9.28 -16.12 4.28
CA ALA A 527 -10.60 -16.08 4.89
C ALA A 527 -10.58 -15.18 6.13
N PHE A 528 -11.70 -14.54 6.41
CA PHE A 528 -11.89 -13.77 7.64
C PHE A 528 -13.34 -13.90 8.14
N GLU A 529 -13.52 -13.68 9.43
CA GLU A 529 -14.84 -13.59 10.07
C GLU A 529 -15.33 -12.14 9.98
N ASP A 530 -16.36 -11.89 9.17
CA ASP A 530 -16.95 -10.57 8.93
C ASP A 530 -17.97 -10.22 10.03
N LYS A 531 -17.47 -9.84 11.22
CA LYS A 531 -18.29 -9.59 12.41
C LYS A 531 -19.18 -8.37 12.30
N ASP A 532 -18.74 -7.38 11.56
CA ASP A 532 -19.45 -6.11 11.37
C ASP A 532 -20.35 -6.08 10.13
N HIS A 533 -20.40 -7.19 9.38
CA HIS A 533 -21.17 -7.35 8.13
C HIS A 533 -20.82 -6.28 7.08
N SER A 534 -19.60 -5.78 7.11
CA SER A 534 -19.12 -4.76 6.16
C SER A 534 -18.78 -5.32 4.78
N GLY A 535 -18.54 -6.62 4.69
CA GLY A 535 -18.03 -7.27 3.51
C GLY A 535 -16.53 -7.03 3.26
N LEU A 536 -15.86 -6.34 4.16
CA LEU A 536 -14.44 -5.99 4.09
C LEU A 536 -13.75 -6.32 5.41
N TYR A 537 -12.50 -6.76 5.34
CA TYR A 537 -11.72 -7.04 6.53
C TYR A 537 -11.49 -5.78 7.38
N THR A 538 -11.91 -5.81 8.64
CA THR A 538 -11.71 -4.74 9.62
C THR A 538 -10.41 -4.96 10.40
N TYR A 539 -9.47 -4.01 10.24
CA TYR A 539 -8.13 -4.05 10.87
C TYR A 539 -8.13 -3.69 12.37
N GLY A 540 -9.29 -3.34 12.90
CA GLY A 540 -9.41 -2.75 14.23
C GLY A 540 -9.03 -1.25 14.28
N ASP A 541 -9.27 -0.63 15.43
CA ASP A 541 -8.92 0.77 15.67
C ASP A 541 -8.56 1.00 17.15
N ILE A 542 -7.81 2.07 17.42
CA ILE A 542 -7.40 2.45 18.77
C ILE A 542 -8.44 3.38 19.40
N LEU A 543 -9.04 4.25 18.61
CA LEU A 543 -9.99 5.28 19.05
C LEU A 543 -11.24 5.32 18.15
N PRO A 544 -12.38 4.68 18.56
CA PRO A 544 -12.53 3.83 19.73
C PRO A 544 -11.74 2.52 19.63
N TYR A 545 -11.40 1.90 20.76
CA TYR A 545 -10.66 0.65 20.77
C TYR A 545 -11.55 -0.50 20.27
N VAL A 546 -11.23 -1.01 19.10
CA VAL A 546 -11.94 -2.11 18.44
C VAL A 546 -10.92 -3.12 17.94
N TYR A 547 -11.02 -4.38 18.35
CA TYR A 547 -10.16 -5.44 17.86
C TYR A 547 -10.33 -5.67 16.36
N ALA A 548 -9.27 -6.12 15.69
CA ALA A 548 -9.34 -6.57 14.32
C ALA A 548 -10.24 -7.81 14.19
N GLU A 549 -10.67 -8.11 12.99
CA GLU A 549 -11.33 -9.38 12.69
C GLU A 549 -10.33 -10.53 12.65
N ARG A 550 -10.80 -11.74 12.91
CA ARG A 550 -9.99 -12.95 12.77
C ARG A 550 -9.84 -13.28 11.30
N PHE A 551 -8.63 -13.64 10.91
CA PHE A 551 -8.33 -13.99 9.53
C PHE A 551 -7.33 -15.13 9.45
N VAL A 552 -7.22 -15.71 8.27
CA VAL A 552 -6.18 -16.66 7.91
C VAL A 552 -5.75 -16.45 6.45
N ILE A 553 -4.45 -16.56 6.20
CA ILE A 553 -3.88 -16.52 4.86
C ILE A 553 -3.27 -17.88 4.54
N GLY A 554 -3.74 -18.49 3.46
CA GLY A 554 -3.34 -19.83 3.04
C GLY A 554 -4.24 -20.93 3.61
N ALA A 555 -4.32 -22.01 2.88
CA ALA A 555 -4.90 -23.27 3.37
C ALA A 555 -3.80 -24.12 4.00
N LYS A 556 -4.15 -25.06 4.85
CA LYS A 556 -3.20 -26.07 5.39
C LYS A 556 -2.41 -26.81 4.30
N THR A 557 -2.99 -26.91 3.11
CA THR A 557 -2.40 -27.54 1.92
C THR A 557 -1.43 -26.62 1.15
N GLY A 558 -1.29 -25.34 1.56
CA GLY A 558 -0.43 -24.36 0.86
C GLY A 558 -1.09 -23.81 -0.41
N THR A 559 -0.28 -23.58 -1.45
CA THR A 559 -0.75 -23.07 -2.74
C THR A 559 -1.61 -24.11 -3.47
N ILE A 560 -2.76 -23.68 -3.97
CA ILE A 560 -3.74 -24.54 -4.67
C ILE A 560 -3.48 -24.44 -6.17
N SER A 561 -3.16 -25.56 -6.81
CA SER A 561 -2.99 -25.63 -8.27
C SER A 561 -4.25 -26.21 -8.90
N VAL A 562 -4.96 -25.37 -9.65
CA VAL A 562 -6.16 -25.77 -10.40
C VAL A 562 -5.76 -26.13 -11.82
N LYS A 563 -6.09 -27.34 -12.25
CA LYS A 563 -5.94 -27.81 -13.65
C LYS A 563 -7.27 -27.71 -14.38
N GLN A 564 -7.21 -27.61 -15.70
CA GLN A 564 -8.42 -27.62 -16.55
C GLN A 564 -9.26 -28.87 -16.29
N ARG A 565 -10.57 -28.71 -16.13
CA ARG A 565 -11.58 -29.76 -15.93
C ARG A 565 -11.45 -30.55 -14.62
N TRP A 566 -10.59 -30.12 -13.70
CA TRP A 566 -10.36 -30.85 -12.45
C TRP A 566 -10.96 -30.09 -11.27
N SER A 567 -11.56 -30.87 -10.36
CA SER A 567 -11.86 -30.39 -9.02
C SER A 567 -10.65 -30.59 -8.12
N VAL A 568 -10.35 -29.59 -7.31
CA VAL A 568 -9.38 -29.69 -6.21
C VAL A 568 -10.18 -29.77 -4.92
N ASP A 569 -10.20 -30.97 -4.32
CA ASP A 569 -11.02 -31.26 -3.15
C ASP A 569 -10.16 -31.38 -1.89
N GLY A 570 -10.82 -31.41 -0.73
CA GLY A 570 -10.15 -31.63 0.55
C GLY A 570 -9.37 -30.42 1.09
N ILE A 571 -9.65 -29.22 0.59
CA ILE A 571 -9.04 -28.01 1.11
C ILE A 571 -9.58 -27.69 2.49
N ILE A 572 -8.68 -27.46 3.44
CA ILE A 572 -9.03 -27.08 4.80
C ILE A 572 -8.51 -25.67 5.10
N ILE A 573 -9.43 -24.79 5.45
CA ILE A 573 -9.14 -23.46 6.02
C ILE A 573 -9.48 -23.54 7.50
N GLU A 574 -8.53 -23.18 8.37
CA GLU A 574 -8.78 -23.14 9.82
C GLU A 574 -8.50 -21.73 10.32
N LEU A 575 -9.55 -21.08 10.83
CA LEU A 575 -9.38 -19.81 11.51
C LEU A 575 -8.70 -20.03 12.87
N PRO A 576 -7.71 -19.20 13.23
CA PRO A 576 -7.07 -19.27 14.53
C PRO A 576 -8.08 -18.96 15.63
N LEU A 577 -7.82 -19.48 16.82
CA LEU A 577 -8.55 -19.06 18.03
C LEU A 577 -8.37 -17.55 18.24
N PRO A 578 -9.37 -16.89 18.84
CA PRO A 578 -9.29 -15.47 19.15
C PRO A 578 -8.09 -15.13 20.03
#